data_0ae6e96174d0311c298cc49f13008e28
#
_entry.id   0ae6e96174d0311c298cc49f13008e28
#
_cell.length_a   1.000
_cell.length_b   1.000
_cell.length_c   1.000
_cell.angle_alpha   90.00
_cell.angle_beta   90.00
_cell.angle_gamma   90.00
#
_symmetry.space_group_name_H-M   'P 1'
#
loop_
_entity.id
_entity.type
_entity.pdbx_description
1 polymer ?
#
loop_
_entity_poly.entity_id
_entity_poly.type
_entity_poly.pdbx_seq_one_letter_code
_entity_poly.pdbx_strand_id
1 'polypeptide(L)'
;MYENITYALLLNRMLEKALSINNNLDTREGSLVWLGNAPAAVELQNLYIQLDTVLNETFADTASRDYLILRAAERGLSPYAATPAVLELSITPVSLTLPPDTRFSIGDLNYYVSAEKGNGKYEITCETAGEVGNDYGATVIPIEYVEGLETCTITALLIPGEDEAVSYTHLRA
;
A
#
# COMPACT_ATOMS: atom_id res chain seq x y z
N MET A 1 -4.02 -25.09 0.06
CA MET A 1 -4.10 -26.37 -0.67
C MET A 1 -3.22 -27.44 -0.04
N TYR A 2 -2.06 -27.08 0.47
CA TYR A 2 -1.06 -27.99 1.08
C TYR A 2 -0.99 -27.90 2.60
N GLU A 3 -1.98 -27.31 3.26
CA GLU A 3 -2.05 -27.10 4.72
C GLU A 3 -1.89 -28.38 5.55
N ASN A 4 -2.28 -29.51 5.00
CA ASN A 4 -2.18 -30.81 5.65
C ASN A 4 -0.78 -31.47 5.52
N ILE A 5 0.14 -30.85 4.78
CA ILE A 5 1.50 -31.38 4.60
C ILE A 5 2.37 -30.84 5.74
N THR A 6 2.39 -31.57 6.85
CA THR A 6 3.16 -31.20 8.03
C THR A 6 4.54 -31.83 8.05
N TYR A 7 5.46 -31.26 8.85
CA TYR A 7 6.77 -31.84 9.12
C TYR A 7 6.68 -33.31 9.54
N ALA A 8 5.79 -33.62 10.49
CA ALA A 8 5.62 -34.99 10.98
C ALA A 8 5.20 -35.97 9.86
N LEU A 9 4.28 -35.53 8.99
CA LEU A 9 3.85 -36.36 7.85
C LEU A 9 5.00 -36.63 6.88
N LEU A 10 5.79 -35.59 6.57
CA LEU A 10 6.92 -35.70 5.65
C LEU A 10 8.01 -36.58 6.23
N LEU A 11 8.39 -36.35 7.49
CA LEU A 11 9.40 -37.13 8.17
C LEU A 11 8.99 -38.62 8.26
N ASN A 12 7.77 -38.91 8.68
CA ASN A 12 7.27 -40.29 8.76
C ASN A 12 7.31 -40.98 7.38
N ARG A 13 6.87 -40.29 6.32
CA ARG A 13 6.94 -40.81 4.95
C ARG A 13 8.37 -41.10 4.50
N MET A 14 9.34 -40.25 4.88
CA MET A 14 10.75 -40.44 4.55
C MET A 14 11.34 -41.62 5.31
N LEU A 15 11.03 -41.78 6.62
CA LEU A 15 11.47 -42.90 7.44
C LEU A 15 10.86 -44.22 6.97
N GLU A 16 9.56 -44.27 6.66
CA GLU A 16 8.91 -45.43 6.06
C GLU A 16 9.57 -45.83 4.74
N LYS A 17 9.92 -44.83 3.90
CA LYS A 17 10.64 -45.09 2.65
C LYS A 17 12.02 -45.65 2.87
N ALA A 18 12.76 -45.17 3.89
CA ALA A 18 14.05 -45.71 4.28
C ALA A 18 13.94 -47.17 4.75
N LEU A 19 12.95 -47.46 5.59
CA LEU A 19 12.65 -48.85 6.05
C LEU A 19 12.28 -49.77 4.91
N SER A 20 11.57 -49.28 3.90
CA SER A 20 11.23 -50.08 2.70
C SER A 20 12.46 -50.49 1.87
N ILE A 21 13.58 -49.78 2.01
CA ILE A 21 14.86 -50.09 1.34
C ILE A 21 15.67 -51.07 2.22
N ASN A 22 15.70 -50.81 3.51
CA ASN A 22 16.39 -51.66 4.48
C ASN A 22 15.62 -51.64 5.82
N ASN A 23 14.96 -52.75 6.13
CA ASN A 23 14.12 -52.92 7.33
C ASN A 23 14.89 -52.99 8.64
N ASN A 24 16.22 -53.10 8.62
CA ASN A 24 17.08 -53.11 9.80
C ASN A 24 17.57 -51.73 10.26
N LEU A 25 17.10 -50.65 9.58
CA LEU A 25 17.46 -49.28 9.96
C LEU A 25 16.81 -48.87 11.28
N ASP A 26 17.59 -48.21 12.14
CA ASP A 26 17.04 -47.53 13.30
C ASP A 26 16.44 -46.17 12.89
N THR A 27 15.13 -46.04 13.03
CA THR A 27 14.37 -44.83 12.67
C THR A 27 13.87 -44.07 13.90
N ARG A 28 14.28 -44.46 15.11
CA ARG A 28 13.88 -43.75 16.34
C ARG A 28 14.44 -42.34 16.35
N GLU A 29 13.79 -41.45 17.03
CA GLU A 29 14.25 -40.09 17.24
C GLU A 29 15.68 -40.07 17.79
N GLY A 30 16.55 -39.26 17.17
CA GLY A 30 17.97 -39.17 17.49
C GLY A 30 18.86 -40.20 16.79
N SER A 31 18.31 -41.19 16.05
CA SER A 31 19.12 -42.10 15.23
C SER A 31 19.75 -41.37 14.07
N LEU A 32 20.81 -41.92 13.49
CA LEU A 32 21.49 -41.31 12.34
C LEU A 32 20.54 -41.14 11.13
N VAL A 33 19.63 -42.10 10.91
CA VAL A 33 18.63 -42.03 9.85
C VAL A 33 17.62 -40.91 10.12
N TRP A 34 17.17 -40.78 11.37
CA TRP A 34 16.28 -39.70 11.76
C TRP A 34 16.95 -38.32 11.60
N LEU A 35 18.18 -38.17 12.14
CA LEU A 35 18.93 -36.92 12.05
C LEU A 35 19.23 -36.51 10.59
N GLY A 36 19.44 -37.45 9.68
CA GLY A 36 19.64 -37.18 8.26
C GLY A 36 18.38 -36.72 7.55
N ASN A 37 17.20 -37.19 7.97
CA ASN A 37 15.92 -36.88 7.31
C ASN A 37 15.19 -35.69 7.95
N ALA A 38 15.36 -35.42 9.24
CA ALA A 38 14.65 -34.36 9.93
C ALA A 38 14.86 -32.96 9.33
N PRO A 39 16.09 -32.50 9.03
CA PRO A 39 16.30 -31.21 8.36
C PRO A 39 15.67 -31.15 6.97
N ALA A 40 15.78 -32.23 6.21
CA ALA A 40 15.17 -32.29 4.87
C ALA A 40 13.64 -32.21 4.93
N ALA A 41 13.01 -32.84 5.94
CA ALA A 41 11.56 -32.74 6.14
C ALA A 41 11.10 -31.30 6.47
N VAL A 42 11.91 -30.54 7.24
CA VAL A 42 11.65 -29.11 7.50
C VAL A 42 11.70 -28.30 6.21
N GLU A 43 12.74 -28.46 5.41
CA GLU A 43 12.88 -27.73 4.16
C GLU A 43 11.78 -28.09 3.15
N LEU A 44 11.36 -29.35 3.10
CA LEU A 44 10.23 -29.76 2.27
C LEU A 44 8.92 -29.14 2.74
N GLN A 45 8.69 -29.03 4.06
CA GLN A 45 7.51 -28.34 4.58
C GLN A 45 7.53 -26.86 4.17
N ASN A 46 8.66 -26.18 4.31
CA ASN A 46 8.82 -24.79 3.88
C ASN A 46 8.53 -24.65 2.38
N LEU A 47 9.00 -25.60 1.57
CA LEU A 47 8.71 -25.61 0.13
C LEU A 47 7.21 -25.72 -0.17
N TYR A 48 6.47 -26.57 0.54
CA TYR A 48 5.02 -26.68 0.38
C TYR A 48 4.29 -25.41 0.79
N ILE A 49 4.75 -24.72 1.85
CA ILE A 49 4.20 -23.40 2.26
C ILE A 49 4.43 -22.37 1.15
N GLN A 50 5.64 -22.32 0.58
CA GLN A 50 5.95 -21.42 -0.53
C GLN A 50 5.12 -21.74 -1.78
N LEU A 51 4.91 -23.03 -2.07
CA LEU A 51 4.07 -23.45 -3.19
C LEU A 51 2.61 -23.03 -3.01
N ASP A 52 2.09 -23.09 -1.79
CA ASP A 52 0.74 -22.61 -1.48
C ASP A 52 0.64 -21.09 -1.68
N THR A 53 1.67 -20.34 -1.27
CA THR A 53 1.77 -18.91 -1.53
C THR A 53 1.75 -18.62 -3.03
N VAL A 54 2.58 -19.31 -3.83
CA VAL A 54 2.62 -19.12 -5.29
C VAL A 54 1.26 -19.40 -5.93
N LEU A 55 0.55 -20.43 -5.45
CA LEU A 55 -0.81 -20.72 -5.94
C LEU A 55 -1.79 -19.60 -5.60
N ASN A 56 -1.75 -19.07 -4.38
CA ASN A 56 -2.61 -17.97 -3.98
C ASN A 56 -2.31 -16.69 -4.78
N GLU A 57 -1.04 -16.39 -5.04
CA GLU A 57 -0.63 -15.24 -5.86
C GLU A 57 -0.96 -15.42 -7.35
N THR A 58 -1.32 -16.63 -7.78
CA THR A 58 -1.71 -16.89 -9.17
C THR A 58 -3.10 -16.36 -9.51
N PHE A 59 -4.01 -16.27 -8.57
CA PHE A 59 -5.38 -15.85 -8.80
C PHE A 59 -5.62 -14.42 -8.33
N ALA A 60 -6.34 -13.63 -9.14
CA ALA A 60 -6.61 -12.23 -8.85
C ALA A 60 -7.39 -12.01 -7.53
N ASP A 61 -8.21 -12.98 -7.12
CA ASP A 61 -9.03 -12.91 -5.91
C ASP A 61 -8.21 -13.08 -4.62
N THR A 62 -7.05 -13.73 -4.72
CA THR A 62 -6.21 -14.09 -3.58
C THR A 62 -4.80 -13.48 -3.64
N ALA A 63 -4.45 -12.91 -4.80
CA ALA A 63 -3.15 -12.30 -5.03
C ALA A 63 -2.95 -11.06 -4.15
N SER A 64 -1.74 -10.92 -3.62
CA SER A 64 -1.32 -9.68 -2.98
C SER A 64 -1.26 -8.52 -4.00
N ARG A 65 -1.28 -7.28 -3.49
CA ARG A 65 -1.30 -6.07 -4.33
C ARG A 65 -0.21 -6.07 -5.39
N ASP A 66 1.00 -6.43 -5.03
CA ASP A 66 2.15 -6.37 -5.94
C ASP A 66 2.01 -7.36 -7.10
N TYR A 67 1.59 -8.58 -6.82
CA TYR A 67 1.33 -9.57 -7.86
C TYR A 67 0.09 -9.23 -8.70
N LEU A 68 -0.92 -8.62 -8.07
CA LEU A 68 -2.10 -8.14 -8.79
C LEU A 68 -1.72 -7.06 -9.83
N ILE A 69 -0.85 -6.12 -9.47
CA ILE A 69 -0.32 -5.10 -10.38
C ILE A 69 0.44 -5.75 -11.55
N LEU A 70 1.30 -6.73 -11.28
CA LEU A 70 2.02 -7.45 -12.34
C LEU A 70 1.07 -8.17 -13.30
N ARG A 71 0.03 -8.83 -12.78
CA ARG A 71 -0.97 -9.50 -13.61
C ARG A 71 -1.84 -8.54 -14.41
N ALA A 72 -2.16 -7.38 -13.82
CA ALA A 72 -2.88 -6.32 -14.52
C ALA A 72 -2.03 -5.75 -15.68
N ALA A 73 -0.73 -5.56 -15.45
CA ALA A 73 0.21 -5.10 -16.47
C ALA A 73 0.31 -6.04 -17.68
N GLU A 74 0.20 -7.37 -17.49
CA GLU A 74 0.12 -8.36 -18.59
C GLU A 74 -1.07 -8.09 -19.52
N ARG A 75 -2.12 -7.43 -19.03
CA ARG A 75 -3.33 -7.07 -19.79
C ARG A 75 -3.37 -5.62 -20.21
N GLY A 76 -2.27 -4.87 -20.02
CA GLY A 76 -2.18 -3.45 -20.32
C GLY A 76 -2.95 -2.55 -19.36
N LEU A 77 -3.27 -3.04 -18.16
CA LEU A 77 -3.94 -2.28 -17.11
C LEU A 77 -2.90 -1.71 -16.14
N SER A 78 -3.16 -0.53 -15.58
CA SER A 78 -2.36 0.08 -14.52
C SER A 78 -3.25 0.57 -13.39
N PRO A 79 -2.77 0.62 -12.14
CA PRO A 79 -3.49 1.24 -11.04
C PRO A 79 -3.75 2.72 -11.32
N TYR A 80 -4.85 3.27 -10.80
CA TYR A 80 -5.02 4.71 -10.71
C TYR A 80 -3.99 5.25 -9.74
N ALA A 81 -3.25 6.27 -10.16
CA ALA A 81 -2.33 6.97 -9.28
C ALA A 81 -3.11 7.80 -8.24
N ALA A 82 -2.51 8.02 -7.07
CA ALA A 82 -3.05 8.93 -6.08
C ALA A 82 -3.23 10.33 -6.68
N THR A 83 -4.33 11.00 -6.31
CA THR A 83 -4.63 12.36 -6.74
C THR A 83 -4.59 13.32 -5.55
N PRO A 84 -4.10 14.56 -5.70
CA PRO A 84 -4.09 15.53 -4.63
C PRO A 84 -5.47 16.13 -4.37
N ALA A 85 -5.74 16.51 -3.13
CA ALA A 85 -6.92 17.27 -2.78
C ALA A 85 -6.84 18.71 -3.31
N VAL A 86 -7.98 19.24 -3.78
CA VAL A 86 -8.14 20.65 -4.14
C VAL A 86 -9.18 21.27 -3.20
N LEU A 87 -8.78 22.33 -2.51
CA LEU A 87 -9.58 22.99 -1.49
C LEU A 87 -9.83 24.46 -1.84
N GLU A 88 -10.89 25.03 -1.30
CA GLU A 88 -11.16 26.47 -1.36
C GLU A 88 -10.57 27.16 -0.13
N LEU A 89 -9.65 28.08 -0.36
CA LEU A 89 -9.10 28.97 0.64
C LEU A 89 -9.81 30.32 0.60
N SER A 90 -10.22 30.85 1.76
CA SER A 90 -10.71 32.21 1.92
C SER A 90 -9.72 33.03 2.73
N ILE A 91 -9.39 34.24 2.28
CA ILE A 91 -8.46 35.14 2.94
C ILE A 91 -9.10 36.46 3.35
N THR A 92 -8.51 37.08 4.34
CA THR A 92 -8.82 38.46 4.77
C THR A 92 -7.54 39.26 4.82
N PRO A 93 -7.52 40.50 4.29
CA PRO A 93 -8.60 41.23 3.59
C PRO A 93 -8.86 40.70 2.18
N VAL A 94 -10.11 40.78 1.74
CA VAL A 94 -10.57 40.29 0.41
C VAL A 94 -9.87 41.01 -0.77
N SER A 95 -9.35 42.21 -0.53
CA SER A 95 -8.64 42.99 -1.56
C SER A 95 -7.19 42.55 -1.77
N LEU A 96 -6.68 41.68 -0.92
CA LEU A 96 -5.32 41.16 -1.05
C LEU A 96 -5.24 40.14 -2.17
N THR A 97 -4.28 40.28 -3.06
CA THR A 97 -4.00 39.31 -4.11
C THR A 97 -2.79 38.48 -3.70
N LEU A 98 -2.98 37.14 -3.66
CA LEU A 98 -1.89 36.20 -3.39
C LEU A 98 -1.10 35.94 -4.68
N PRO A 99 0.24 35.97 -4.63
CA PRO A 99 1.06 35.47 -5.73
C PRO A 99 0.71 34.02 -6.07
N PRO A 100 0.79 33.62 -7.35
CA PRO A 100 0.68 32.21 -7.72
C PRO A 100 1.77 31.38 -6.99
N ASP A 101 1.48 30.13 -6.73
CA ASP A 101 2.36 29.21 -5.99
C ASP A 101 2.64 29.61 -4.52
N THR A 102 1.91 30.60 -3.96
CA THR A 102 2.00 30.87 -2.52
C THR A 102 1.65 29.61 -1.73
N ARG A 103 2.50 29.26 -0.78
CA ARG A 103 2.40 28.00 -0.04
C ARG A 103 1.83 28.23 1.37
N PHE A 104 0.97 27.31 1.77
CA PHE A 104 0.36 27.26 3.09
C PHE A 104 0.60 25.90 3.74
N SER A 105 0.62 25.84 5.06
CA SER A 105 0.72 24.58 5.80
C SER A 105 -0.42 24.36 6.77
N ILE A 106 -0.79 23.08 6.94
CA ILE A 106 -1.66 22.59 8.01
C ILE A 106 -0.97 21.37 8.62
N GLY A 107 -0.46 21.53 9.84
CA GLY A 107 0.37 20.48 10.44
C GLY A 107 1.56 20.14 9.55
N ASP A 108 1.64 18.89 9.12
CA ASP A 108 2.73 18.38 8.26
C ASP A 108 2.42 18.44 6.76
N LEU A 109 1.23 18.96 6.37
CA LEU A 109 0.81 19.04 4.97
C LEU A 109 0.99 20.44 4.42
N ASN A 110 1.47 20.51 3.18
CA ASN A 110 1.63 21.73 2.42
C ASN A 110 0.65 21.82 1.27
N TYR A 111 0.20 23.03 1.00
CA TYR A 111 -0.72 23.35 -0.07
C TYR A 111 -0.17 24.56 -0.85
N TYR A 112 -0.38 24.62 -2.13
CA TYR A 112 0.00 25.78 -2.95
C TYR A 112 -1.22 26.35 -3.68
N VAL A 113 -1.20 27.65 -3.91
CA VAL A 113 -2.26 28.35 -4.67
C VAL A 113 -2.20 27.93 -6.13
N SER A 114 -3.25 27.29 -6.61
CA SER A 114 -3.37 26.83 -8.01
C SER A 114 -4.20 27.77 -8.88
N ALA A 115 -5.21 28.44 -8.32
CA ALA A 115 -6.02 29.40 -9.07
C ALA A 115 -6.68 30.45 -8.15
N GLU A 116 -6.94 31.62 -8.68
CA GLU A 116 -7.73 32.67 -8.04
C GLU A 116 -9.20 32.60 -8.52
N LYS A 117 -10.14 32.61 -7.57
CA LYS A 117 -11.58 32.63 -7.85
C LYS A 117 -12.22 34.02 -7.69
N GLY A 118 -11.45 34.98 -7.22
CA GLY A 118 -11.94 36.33 -6.89
C GLY A 118 -12.61 36.42 -5.53
N ASN A 119 -12.88 37.65 -5.08
CA ASN A 119 -13.46 37.94 -3.77
C ASN A 119 -12.68 37.33 -2.58
N GLY A 120 -11.36 37.31 -2.65
CA GLY A 120 -10.51 36.74 -1.61
C GLY A 120 -10.59 35.20 -1.49
N LYS A 121 -11.09 34.55 -2.54
CA LYS A 121 -11.16 33.08 -2.61
C LYS A 121 -10.14 32.55 -3.61
N TYR A 122 -9.46 31.47 -3.23
CA TYR A 122 -8.43 30.81 -3.99
C TYR A 122 -8.65 29.30 -4.00
N GLU A 123 -8.24 28.67 -5.07
CA GLU A 123 -8.04 27.21 -5.07
C GLU A 123 -6.63 26.90 -4.60
N ILE A 124 -6.53 25.99 -3.65
CA ILE A 124 -5.25 25.46 -3.19
C ILE A 124 -5.21 23.95 -3.40
N THR A 125 -4.07 23.48 -3.84
CA THR A 125 -3.85 22.04 -4.10
C THR A 125 -2.85 21.50 -3.09
N CYS A 126 -3.15 20.34 -2.51
CA CYS A 126 -2.22 19.65 -1.60
C CYS A 126 -0.99 19.17 -2.38
N GLU A 127 0.22 19.38 -1.82
CA GLU A 127 1.46 18.87 -2.43
C GLU A 127 1.56 17.34 -2.31
N THR A 128 0.93 16.78 -1.29
CA THR A 128 0.88 15.33 -1.07
C THR A 128 -0.40 14.78 -1.70
N ALA A 129 -0.25 13.83 -2.62
CA ALA A 129 -1.39 13.12 -3.18
C ALA A 129 -1.94 12.11 -2.17
N GLY A 130 -3.25 11.84 -2.25
CA GLY A 130 -3.96 10.93 -1.38
C GLY A 130 -5.06 11.60 -0.56
N GLU A 131 -5.77 10.80 0.21
CA GLU A 131 -6.87 11.24 1.07
C GLU A 131 -6.41 12.14 2.24
N VAL A 132 -5.13 12.11 2.57
CA VAL A 132 -4.54 12.89 3.69
C VAL A 132 -4.76 14.39 3.54
N GLY A 133 -4.89 14.89 2.30
CA GLY A 133 -5.12 16.32 2.01
C GLY A 133 -6.57 16.79 2.11
N ASN A 134 -7.53 15.94 2.49
CA ASN A 134 -8.96 16.24 2.44
C ASN A 134 -9.48 17.05 3.64
N ASP A 135 -8.62 17.49 4.53
CA ASP A 135 -9.02 18.29 5.70
C ASP A 135 -9.48 19.68 5.28
N TYR A 136 -10.68 20.07 5.74
CA TYR A 136 -11.26 21.39 5.51
C TYR A 136 -11.83 21.98 6.82
N GLY A 137 -12.07 23.31 6.80
CA GLY A 137 -12.52 24.03 8.00
C GLY A 137 -11.38 24.41 8.94
N ALA A 138 -10.12 24.19 8.55
CA ALA A 138 -8.94 24.56 9.31
C ALA A 138 -8.44 25.96 8.97
N THR A 139 -7.82 26.63 9.94
CA THR A 139 -6.99 27.81 9.70
C THR A 139 -5.62 27.33 9.20
N VAL A 140 -5.17 27.91 8.11
CA VAL A 140 -3.88 27.58 7.50
C VAL A 140 -2.84 28.65 7.85
N ILE A 141 -1.58 28.30 7.80
CA ILE A 141 -0.45 29.19 8.07
C ILE A 141 0.34 29.36 6.77
N PRO A 142 0.57 30.60 6.30
CA PRO A 142 1.43 30.82 5.15
C PRO A 142 2.87 30.42 5.51
N ILE A 143 3.52 29.67 4.62
CA ILE A 143 4.93 29.23 4.81
C ILE A 143 5.87 30.41 4.62
N GLU A 144 5.55 31.28 3.65
CA GLU A 144 6.26 32.52 3.42
C GLU A 144 5.44 33.70 3.92
N TYR A 145 6.11 34.73 4.42
CA TYR A 145 5.40 35.93 4.87
C TYR A 145 4.68 36.61 3.71
N VAL A 146 3.38 36.80 3.88
CA VAL A 146 2.53 37.55 2.92
C VAL A 146 2.10 38.85 3.58
N GLU A 147 2.60 39.98 3.05
CA GLU A 147 2.29 41.31 3.59
C GLU A 147 0.79 41.62 3.48
N GLY A 148 0.21 42.03 4.58
CA GLY A 148 -1.22 42.40 4.66
C GLY A 148 -2.20 41.24 4.78
N LEU A 149 -1.76 39.98 4.90
CA LEU A 149 -2.60 38.84 5.17
C LEU A 149 -2.95 38.80 6.67
N GLU A 150 -4.22 38.86 7.01
CA GLU A 150 -4.71 38.80 8.39
C GLU A 150 -5.15 37.39 8.77
N THR A 151 -6.02 36.80 7.96
CA THR A 151 -6.51 35.43 8.22
C THR A 151 -6.63 34.64 6.91
N CYS A 152 -6.43 33.34 7.00
CA CYS A 152 -6.65 32.39 5.93
C CYS A 152 -7.28 31.09 6.48
N THR A 153 -8.36 30.66 5.84
CA THR A 153 -9.13 29.50 6.30
C THR A 153 -9.63 28.70 5.11
N ILE A 154 -9.56 27.39 5.22
CA ILE A 154 -10.15 26.49 4.21
C ILE A 154 -11.66 26.43 4.47
N THR A 155 -12.42 26.74 3.43
CA THR A 155 -13.90 26.83 3.51
C THR A 155 -14.62 25.65 2.90
N ALA A 156 -14.03 25.00 1.91
CA ALA A 156 -14.63 23.85 1.24
C ALA A 156 -13.59 22.90 0.63
N LEU A 157 -13.96 21.63 0.53
CA LEU A 157 -13.29 20.63 -0.28
C LEU A 157 -13.92 20.67 -1.68
N LEU A 158 -13.13 21.03 -2.71
CA LEU A 158 -13.61 21.14 -4.09
C LEU A 158 -13.47 19.81 -4.85
N ILE A 159 -12.29 19.24 -4.77
CA ILE A 159 -11.97 17.93 -5.36
C ILE A 159 -11.27 17.12 -4.28
N PRO A 160 -11.86 16.00 -3.85
CA PRO A 160 -11.21 15.14 -2.88
C PRO A 160 -9.94 14.52 -3.48
N GLY A 161 -8.89 14.45 -2.68
CA GLY A 161 -7.73 13.63 -2.98
C GLY A 161 -8.08 12.16 -2.77
N GLU A 162 -7.56 11.32 -3.62
CA GLU A 162 -7.76 9.87 -3.58
C GLU A 162 -6.42 9.16 -3.48
N ASP A 163 -6.36 8.11 -2.68
CA ASP A 163 -5.18 7.27 -2.58
C ASP A 163 -4.97 6.43 -3.85
N GLU A 164 -3.77 5.93 -4.04
CA GLU A 164 -3.49 5.01 -5.14
C GLU A 164 -4.37 3.76 -5.04
N ALA A 165 -4.88 3.30 -6.17
CA ALA A 165 -5.72 2.10 -6.23
C ALA A 165 -5.03 0.88 -5.61
N VAL A 166 -5.71 0.24 -4.65
CA VAL A 166 -5.20 -0.93 -3.91
C VAL A 166 -5.91 -2.23 -4.29
N SER A 167 -6.95 -2.16 -5.14
CA SER A 167 -7.79 -3.29 -5.53
C SER A 167 -7.88 -3.42 -7.05
N TYR A 168 -8.14 -4.63 -7.55
CA TYR A 168 -8.37 -4.91 -8.96
C TYR A 168 -9.55 -4.13 -9.55
N THR A 169 -10.49 -3.65 -8.72
CA THR A 169 -11.63 -2.83 -9.16
C THR A 169 -11.22 -1.42 -9.57
N HIS A 170 -10.03 -0.97 -9.21
CA HIS A 170 -9.51 0.38 -9.46
C HIS A 170 -8.32 0.37 -10.45
N LEU A 171 -8.38 -0.52 -11.44
CA LEU A 171 -7.42 -0.57 -12.54
C LEU A 171 -8.00 0.09 -13.78
N ARG A 172 -7.14 0.75 -14.56
CA ARG A 172 -7.50 1.35 -15.83
C ARG A 172 -6.77 0.70 -17.02
N ALA A 173 -7.40 0.68 -18.16
CA ALA A 173 -6.80 0.30 -19.43
C ALA A 173 -6.04 1.50 -20.06
#